data_acb8a31027bd1ae05b6fe5b1401ae1ab
#
_entry.id   acb8a31027bd1ae05b6fe5b1401ae1ab
#
_cell.length_a   1.000
_cell.length_b   1.000
_cell.length_c   1.000
_cell.angle_alpha   90.00
_cell.angle_beta   90.00
_cell.angle_gamma   90.00
#
_symmetry.space_group_name_H-M   'P 1'
#
loop_
_entity.id
_entity.type
_entity.pdbx_description
1 polymer ?
#
loop_
_entity_poly.entity_id
_entity_poly.type
_entity_poly.pdbx_seq_one_letter_code
_entity_poly.pdbx_strand_id
1 'polypeptide(L)'
;MPPPSDPAPTPRSVTKPAVAVLLAVLLGAARLVTLPRVTVEGPSMLPTLLPGDRLLVLPGPVRPGRLVVVSHPRDPGLLLVKRADAADRRTVTVRGDNPSASTDSRHFGPVPRRLVLGRPVYRYSPADRSGWLWST
;
A
#
# COMPACT_ATOMS: atom_id res chain seq x y z
N MET A 1 -51.38 38.24 -38.70
CA MET A 1 -50.72 38.05 -37.44
C MET A 1 -49.93 36.75 -37.53
N PRO A 2 -48.61 36.77 -37.65
CA PRO A 2 -47.83 35.56 -37.73
C PRO A 2 -47.76 34.91 -36.35
N PRO A 3 -47.69 33.55 -36.25
CA PRO A 3 -47.56 32.85 -34.99
C PRO A 3 -46.21 33.13 -34.31
N PRO A 4 -46.13 33.12 -32.97
CA PRO A 4 -44.92 33.33 -32.25
C PRO A 4 -43.90 32.19 -32.57
N SER A 5 -42.69 32.58 -32.92
CA SER A 5 -41.59 31.66 -33.13
C SER A 5 -41.15 31.01 -31.82
N ASP A 6 -41.22 29.71 -31.74
CA ASP A 6 -40.73 28.93 -30.60
C ASP A 6 -39.21 29.19 -30.40
N PRO A 7 -38.78 29.39 -29.17
CA PRO A 7 -37.35 29.54 -28.87
C PRO A 7 -36.65 28.21 -29.11
N ALA A 8 -35.51 28.27 -29.85
CA ALA A 8 -34.68 27.14 -30.13
C ALA A 8 -34.21 26.43 -28.81
N PRO A 9 -34.15 25.10 -28.80
CA PRO A 9 -33.72 24.37 -27.62
C PRO A 9 -32.23 24.71 -27.29
N THR A 10 -32.03 25.19 -26.08
CA THR A 10 -30.70 25.45 -25.55
C THR A 10 -29.91 24.13 -25.46
N PRO A 11 -28.66 24.10 -25.92
CA PRO A 11 -27.84 22.90 -25.78
C PRO A 11 -27.61 22.60 -24.31
N ARG A 12 -28.12 21.46 -23.86
CA ARG A 12 -27.82 20.91 -22.52
C ARG A 12 -26.34 20.58 -22.44
N SER A 13 -25.59 21.32 -21.65
CA SER A 13 -24.19 21.03 -21.35
C SER A 13 -24.08 19.73 -20.54
N VAL A 14 -23.88 18.61 -21.24
CA VAL A 14 -23.84 17.25 -20.67
C VAL A 14 -22.43 16.88 -20.14
N THR A 15 -21.55 17.86 -19.94
CA THR A 15 -20.11 17.57 -19.79
C THR A 15 -19.55 17.56 -18.37
N LYS A 16 -20.26 18.07 -17.38
CA LYS A 16 -19.68 18.20 -16.02
C LYS A 16 -19.48 16.87 -15.24
N PRO A 17 -20.44 15.92 -15.19
CA PRO A 17 -20.24 14.70 -14.42
C PRO A 17 -19.25 13.72 -15.08
N ALA A 18 -19.28 13.60 -16.42
CA ALA A 18 -18.40 12.68 -17.13
C ALA A 18 -16.92 13.08 -17.03
N VAL A 19 -16.62 14.37 -17.12
CA VAL A 19 -15.26 14.90 -16.95
C VAL A 19 -14.76 14.68 -15.52
N ALA A 20 -15.62 14.89 -14.52
CA ALA A 20 -15.27 14.67 -13.11
C ALA A 20 -14.99 13.20 -12.82
N VAL A 21 -15.77 12.28 -13.38
CA VAL A 21 -15.53 10.82 -13.26
C VAL A 21 -14.24 10.43 -13.95
N LEU A 22 -13.98 10.92 -15.17
CA LEU A 22 -12.75 10.62 -15.89
C LEU A 22 -11.52 11.14 -15.13
N LEU A 23 -11.57 12.37 -14.61
CA LEU A 23 -10.49 12.92 -13.79
C LEU A 23 -10.28 12.10 -12.51
N ALA A 24 -11.33 11.66 -11.84
CA ALA A 24 -11.23 10.82 -10.64
C ALA A 24 -10.58 9.47 -10.97
N VAL A 25 -10.94 8.85 -12.11
CA VAL A 25 -10.35 7.59 -12.59
C VAL A 25 -8.87 7.79 -12.93
N LEU A 26 -8.52 8.85 -13.65
CA LEU A 26 -7.14 9.17 -14.03
C LEU A 26 -6.27 9.46 -12.80
N LEU A 27 -6.78 10.23 -11.84
CA LEU A 27 -6.08 10.50 -10.56
C LEU A 27 -5.91 9.22 -9.73
N GLY A 28 -6.92 8.37 -9.70
CA GLY A 28 -6.85 7.05 -9.04
C GLY A 28 -5.81 6.15 -9.71
N ALA A 29 -5.80 6.09 -11.03
CA ALA A 29 -4.81 5.33 -11.79
C ALA A 29 -3.39 5.89 -11.63
N ALA A 30 -3.22 7.20 -11.62
CA ALA A 30 -1.93 7.84 -11.38
C ALA A 30 -1.40 7.53 -9.97
N ARG A 31 -2.26 7.50 -8.96
CA ARG A 31 -1.87 7.10 -7.60
C ARG A 31 -1.49 5.62 -7.52
N LEU A 32 -2.13 4.76 -8.29
CA LEU A 32 -1.78 3.33 -8.35
C LEU A 32 -0.38 3.12 -8.95
N VAL A 33 -0.01 3.93 -9.94
CA VAL A 33 1.34 3.88 -10.57
C VAL A 33 2.44 4.34 -9.62
N THR A 34 2.12 5.20 -8.65
CA THR A 34 3.08 5.75 -7.68
C THR A 34 3.14 4.96 -6.36
N LEU A 35 2.44 3.83 -6.25
CA LEU A 35 2.50 3.01 -5.05
C LEU A 35 3.92 2.52 -4.78
N PRO A 36 4.39 2.61 -3.54
CA PRO A 36 5.67 2.06 -3.15
C PRO A 36 5.77 0.57 -3.47
N ARG A 37 6.90 0.19 -4.06
CA ARG A 37 7.25 -1.19 -4.37
C ARG A 37 8.43 -1.59 -3.54
N VAL A 38 8.35 -2.75 -2.91
CA VAL A 38 9.41 -3.26 -2.04
C VAL A 38 9.79 -4.66 -2.49
N THR A 39 11.10 -4.91 -2.58
CA THR A 39 11.63 -6.25 -2.80
C THR A 39 12.00 -6.85 -1.45
N VAL A 40 11.59 -8.08 -1.22
CA VAL A 40 11.98 -8.84 -0.03
C VAL A 40 13.43 -9.28 -0.18
N GLU A 41 14.28 -8.83 0.73
CA GLU A 41 15.67 -9.23 0.81
C GLU A 41 15.87 -10.08 2.06
N GLY A 42 16.57 -11.19 1.92
CA GLY A 42 16.90 -12.07 3.03
C GLY A 42 15.73 -12.94 3.53
N PRO A 43 16.02 -13.86 4.47
CA PRO A 43 15.13 -14.94 4.88
C PRO A 43 14.23 -14.61 6.06
N SER A 44 14.18 -13.37 6.53
CA SER A 44 13.52 -13.02 7.81
C SER A 44 11.99 -13.26 7.83
N MET A 45 11.37 -13.35 6.65
CA MET A 45 9.94 -13.55 6.51
C MET A 45 9.56 -14.94 5.99
N LEU A 46 10.52 -15.86 5.93
CA LEU A 46 10.23 -17.27 5.62
C LEU A 46 9.30 -17.87 6.68
N PRO A 47 8.39 -18.78 6.28
CA PRO A 47 8.08 -19.21 4.92
C PRO A 47 7.08 -18.31 4.18
N THR A 48 6.55 -17.28 4.80
CA THR A 48 5.45 -16.43 4.27
C THR A 48 5.88 -15.68 3.01
N LEU A 49 7.05 -15.06 3.06
CA LEU A 49 7.68 -14.35 1.94
C LEU A 49 9.07 -14.90 1.70
N LEU A 50 9.42 -15.04 0.44
CA LEU A 50 10.73 -15.51 0.00
C LEU A 50 11.60 -14.35 -0.48
N PRO A 51 12.92 -14.43 -0.33
CA PRO A 51 13.83 -13.49 -0.97
C PRO A 51 13.53 -13.37 -2.48
N GLY A 52 13.48 -12.14 -2.98
CA GLY A 52 13.12 -11.84 -4.37
C GLY A 52 11.62 -11.58 -4.60
N ASP A 53 10.75 -11.84 -3.64
CA ASP A 53 9.35 -11.43 -3.75
C ASP A 53 9.25 -9.91 -3.90
N ARG A 54 8.43 -9.44 -4.86
CA ARG A 54 8.18 -8.02 -5.08
C ARG A 54 6.74 -7.68 -4.71
N LEU A 55 6.60 -6.68 -3.87
CA LEU A 55 5.35 -6.35 -3.19
C LEU A 55 4.89 -4.95 -3.54
N LEU A 56 3.58 -4.80 -3.76
CA LEU A 56 2.90 -3.51 -3.77
C LEU A 56 2.49 -3.15 -2.35
N VAL A 57 2.78 -1.92 -1.95
CA VAL A 57 2.50 -1.41 -0.60
C VAL A 57 1.43 -0.35 -0.67
N LEU A 58 0.40 -0.48 0.16
CA LEU A 58 -0.63 0.54 0.34
C LEU A 58 -0.50 1.19 1.71
N PRO A 59 -0.61 2.52 1.80
CA PRO A 59 -0.85 3.19 3.06
C PRO A 59 -2.11 2.64 3.72
N GLY A 60 -2.12 2.55 5.03
CA GLY A 60 -3.31 2.06 5.72
C GLY A 60 -3.04 1.70 7.18
N PRO A 61 -4.08 1.30 7.90
CA PRO A 61 -3.97 0.96 9.30
C PRO A 61 -3.12 -0.29 9.51
N VAL A 62 -2.21 -0.19 10.47
CA VAL A 62 -1.44 -1.35 10.95
C VAL A 62 -2.28 -2.10 11.96
N ARG A 63 -2.40 -3.40 11.76
CA ARG A 63 -3.11 -4.30 12.66
C ARG A 63 -2.18 -5.43 13.12
N PRO A 64 -2.17 -5.80 14.40
CA PRO A 64 -1.43 -6.97 14.87
C PRO A 64 -1.74 -8.21 14.04
N GLY A 65 -0.72 -9.02 13.80
CA GLY A 65 -0.80 -10.23 12.97
C GLY A 65 -0.71 -9.98 11.45
N ARG A 66 -0.71 -8.73 10.99
CA ARG A 66 -0.63 -8.40 9.56
C ARG A 66 0.79 -7.98 9.15
N LEU A 67 1.09 -8.18 7.89
CA LEU A 67 2.35 -7.70 7.30
C LEU A 67 2.37 -6.17 7.28
N VAL A 68 3.54 -5.61 7.52
CA VAL A 68 3.80 -4.17 7.52
C VAL A 68 5.15 -3.89 6.89
N VAL A 69 5.27 -2.77 6.21
CA VAL A 69 6.53 -2.24 5.69
C VAL A 69 6.91 -1.03 6.52
N VAL A 70 8.10 -1.06 7.07
CA VAL A 70 8.64 0.02 7.91
C VAL A 70 10.05 0.40 7.46
N SER A 71 10.45 1.64 7.67
CA SER A 71 11.85 2.03 7.62
C SER A 71 12.56 1.60 8.91
N HIS A 72 13.79 1.13 8.77
CA HIS A 72 14.58 0.74 9.94
C HIS A 72 14.85 1.97 10.84
N PRO A 73 14.64 1.90 12.17
CA PRO A 73 14.73 3.08 13.05
C PRO A 73 16.09 3.78 13.07
N ARG A 74 17.17 3.03 12.83
CA ARG A 74 18.55 3.54 12.83
C ARG A 74 19.13 3.73 11.44
N ASP A 75 18.43 3.25 10.40
CA ASP A 75 18.80 3.38 8.99
C ASP A 75 17.52 3.60 8.15
N PRO A 76 17.03 4.83 8.06
CA PRO A 76 15.77 5.12 7.36
C PRO A 76 15.76 4.76 5.88
N GLY A 77 16.93 4.58 5.25
CA GLY A 77 17.04 4.10 3.87
C GLY A 77 16.75 2.61 3.71
N LEU A 78 16.84 1.84 4.79
CA LEU A 78 16.58 0.41 4.79
C LEU A 78 15.11 0.14 5.08
N LEU A 79 14.41 -0.46 4.10
CA LEU A 79 13.03 -0.89 4.26
C LEU A 79 12.96 -2.33 4.75
N LEU A 80 12.11 -2.56 5.73
CA LEU A 80 11.87 -3.87 6.30
C LEU A 80 10.43 -4.29 6.07
N VAL A 81 10.24 -5.51 5.58
CA VAL A 81 8.93 -6.17 5.57
C VAL A 81 8.90 -7.10 6.79
N LYS A 82 7.93 -6.92 7.65
CA LYS A 82 7.79 -7.66 8.91
C LYS A 82 6.32 -7.93 9.22
N ARG A 83 6.06 -8.69 10.27
CA ARG A 83 4.73 -8.85 10.84
C ARG A 83 4.56 -7.91 12.03
N ALA A 84 3.46 -7.16 12.08
CA ALA A 84 3.12 -6.38 13.24
C ALA A 84 2.75 -7.33 14.40
N ASP A 85 3.43 -7.20 15.52
CA ASP A 85 3.18 -7.95 16.75
C ASP A 85 2.22 -7.19 17.66
N ALA A 86 2.51 -5.89 17.87
CA ALA A 86 1.66 -4.97 18.59
C ALA A 86 1.68 -3.59 17.92
N ALA A 87 0.64 -2.83 18.13
CA ALA A 87 0.54 -1.48 17.58
C ALA A 87 -0.29 -0.59 18.49
N ASP A 88 0.23 0.57 18.83
CA ASP A 88 -0.47 1.64 19.54
C ASP A 88 -0.51 2.92 18.69
N ARG A 89 -0.89 4.05 19.28
CA ARG A 89 -1.00 5.34 18.57
C ARG A 89 0.35 5.91 18.14
N ARG A 90 1.46 5.53 18.78
CA ARG A 90 2.80 6.10 18.59
C ARG A 90 3.76 5.14 17.93
N THR A 91 3.63 3.84 18.20
CA THR A 91 4.61 2.84 17.80
C THR A 91 3.97 1.57 17.24
N VAL A 92 4.81 0.79 16.57
CA VAL A 92 4.51 -0.56 16.11
C VAL A 92 5.67 -1.47 16.51
N THR A 93 5.38 -2.56 17.18
CA THR A 93 6.35 -3.64 17.40
C THR A 93 6.27 -4.61 16.24
N VAL A 94 7.40 -4.93 15.64
CA VAL A 94 7.47 -5.79 14.45
C VAL A 94 8.34 -7.01 14.68
N ARG A 95 7.98 -8.14 14.06
CA ARG A 95 8.75 -9.39 14.10
C ARG A 95 8.87 -10.02 12.72
N GLY A 96 9.97 -10.72 12.51
CA GLY A 96 10.10 -11.61 11.37
C GLY A 96 9.42 -12.95 11.62
N ASP A 97 8.86 -13.55 10.56
CA ASP A 97 8.24 -14.88 10.64
C ASP A 97 9.29 -15.98 10.80
N ASN A 98 10.54 -15.71 10.46
CA ASN A 98 11.70 -16.55 10.72
C ASN A 98 12.56 -15.96 11.86
N PRO A 99 12.29 -16.32 13.13
CA PRO A 99 12.94 -15.68 14.27
C PRO A 99 14.46 -15.81 14.29
N SER A 100 14.99 -16.93 13.81
CA SER A 100 16.45 -17.21 13.81
C SER A 100 17.21 -16.37 12.79
N ALA A 101 16.53 -15.81 11.78
CA ALA A 101 17.14 -15.02 10.72
C ALA A 101 16.52 -13.60 10.62
N SER A 102 15.97 -13.09 11.71
CA SER A 102 15.31 -11.79 11.71
C SER A 102 15.96 -10.81 12.67
N THR A 103 16.34 -9.65 12.14
CA THR A 103 16.55 -8.45 12.93
C THR A 103 15.26 -7.65 12.96
N ASP A 104 14.69 -7.47 14.13
CA ASP A 104 13.37 -6.84 14.32
C ASP A 104 13.29 -6.11 15.67
N SER A 105 12.08 -5.80 16.16
CA SER A 105 11.87 -5.03 17.37
C SER A 105 12.50 -5.63 18.63
N ARG A 106 12.82 -6.93 18.63
CA ARG A 106 13.62 -7.54 19.71
C ARG A 106 15.04 -6.98 19.79
N HIS A 107 15.55 -6.42 18.68
CA HIS A 107 16.90 -5.89 18.56
C HIS A 107 16.94 -4.36 18.59
N PHE A 108 15.99 -3.69 17.91
CA PHE A 108 15.99 -2.23 17.77
C PHE A 108 14.83 -1.51 18.48
N GLY A 109 13.94 -2.28 19.14
CA GLY A 109 12.79 -1.73 19.86
C GLY A 109 11.59 -1.40 18.96
N PRO A 110 10.54 -0.77 19.54
CA PRO A 110 9.36 -0.37 18.81
C PRO A 110 9.67 0.65 17.71
N VAL A 111 9.00 0.51 16.57
CA VAL A 111 9.15 1.41 15.42
C VAL A 111 8.17 2.57 15.54
N PRO A 112 8.61 3.83 15.49
CA PRO A 112 7.72 4.97 15.45
C PRO A 112 6.76 4.93 14.26
N ARG A 113 5.50 5.30 14.45
CA ARG A 113 4.48 5.29 13.38
C ARG A 113 4.86 6.07 12.14
N ARG A 114 5.62 7.15 12.27
CA ARG A 114 6.11 7.93 11.14
C ARG A 114 7.03 7.15 10.19
N LEU A 115 7.61 6.05 10.66
CA LEU A 115 8.47 5.16 9.86
C LEU A 115 7.70 4.01 9.20
N VAL A 116 6.39 3.95 9.39
CA VAL A 116 5.53 2.97 8.74
C VAL A 116 5.16 3.48 7.35
N LEU A 117 5.55 2.75 6.32
CA LEU A 117 5.18 3.05 4.93
C LEU A 117 3.75 2.59 4.62
N GLY A 118 3.36 1.47 5.18
CA GLY A 118 2.07 0.88 4.90
C GLY A 118 2.09 -0.65 5.04
N ARG A 119 1.16 -1.29 4.38
CA ARG A 119 1.05 -2.75 4.37
C ARG A 119 1.25 -3.28 2.95
N PRO A 120 1.97 -4.39 2.76
CA PRO A 120 2.01 -5.07 1.49
C PRO A 120 0.64 -5.70 1.23
N VAL A 121 0.09 -5.50 0.04
CA VAL A 121 -1.25 -5.99 -0.32
C VAL A 121 -1.22 -7.01 -1.43
N TYR A 122 -0.24 -6.93 -2.31
CA TYR A 122 -0.14 -7.81 -3.45
C TYR A 122 1.32 -8.14 -3.76
N ARG A 123 1.62 -9.42 -3.96
CA ARG A 123 2.89 -9.88 -4.49
C ARG A 123 2.76 -9.99 -6.01
N TYR A 124 3.45 -9.14 -6.75
CA TYR A 124 3.37 -9.09 -8.20
C TYR A 124 4.50 -9.85 -8.91
N SER A 125 5.51 -10.29 -8.18
CA SER A 125 6.63 -11.05 -8.71
C SER A 125 7.20 -11.97 -7.62
N PRO A 126 7.65 -13.16 -7.95
CA PRO A 126 7.60 -13.80 -9.28
C PRO A 126 6.19 -14.23 -9.67
N ALA A 127 5.96 -14.46 -10.96
CA ALA A 127 4.61 -14.71 -11.50
C ALA A 127 3.96 -15.98 -10.97
N ASP A 128 4.74 -17.03 -10.75
CA ASP A 128 4.30 -18.32 -10.19
C ASP A 128 3.79 -18.24 -8.76
N ARG A 129 4.14 -17.16 -8.03
CA ARG A 129 3.70 -16.90 -6.66
C ARG A 129 2.96 -15.57 -6.51
N SER A 130 2.54 -14.95 -7.61
CA SER A 130 1.79 -13.72 -7.54
C SER A 130 0.45 -13.92 -6.84
N GLY A 131 0.02 -12.94 -6.06
CA GLY A 131 -1.25 -13.04 -5.34
C GLY A 131 -1.42 -12.00 -4.25
N TRP A 132 -2.63 -11.95 -3.74
CA TRP A 132 -3.03 -11.04 -2.68
C TRP A 132 -2.52 -11.52 -1.30
N LEU A 133 -2.19 -10.56 -0.44
CA LEU A 133 -1.59 -10.82 0.87
C LEU A 133 -2.52 -10.46 2.04
N TRP A 134 -3.85 -10.48 1.84
CA TRP A 134 -4.78 -10.09 2.90
C TRP A 134 -5.00 -11.13 4.00
N SER A 135 -4.72 -12.37 3.73
CA SER A 135 -4.90 -13.48 4.67
C SER A 135 -3.58 -13.97 5.29
N THR A 136 -2.48 -13.32 4.94
CA THR A 136 -1.14 -13.70 5.42
C THR A 136 -0.73 -12.95 6.66
#